data_b92302ae89b2223628685e1eb0445259
#
_entry.id   b92302ae89b2223628685e1eb0445259
#
_cell.length_a   1.000
_cell.length_b   1.000
_cell.length_c   1.000
_cell.angle_alpha   90.00
_cell.angle_beta   90.00
_cell.angle_gamma   90.00
#
_symmetry.space_group_name_H-M   'P 1'
#
loop_
_entity.id
_entity.type
_entity.pdbx_description
1 polymer ?
#
loop_
_entity_poly.entity_id
_entity_poly.type
_entity_poly.pdbx_seq_one_letter_code
_entity_poly.pdbx_strand_id
1 'polypeptide(L)'
;MGVPRLPPVPVDASTVGKTYPPFVYEVGREKIREYASAVGEDNPVHFDREAARTAGFRDVVAPPMFVVVYSALAVGPAVLDPDVGINLMMMVHGGQEFAWGEPVCSGDAITTEASVKEIYERDGRGYYVFESVSRNQDGQETVRGTWTNIVRGV
;
A
#
# COMPACT_ATOMS: atom_id res chain seq x y z
N MET A 1 -36.92 14.73 12.33
CA MET A 1 -36.55 15.18 10.98
C MET A 1 -35.48 14.21 10.45
N GLY A 2 -35.83 13.38 9.46
CA GLY A 2 -34.85 12.48 8.83
C GLY A 2 -33.87 13.28 7.97
N VAL A 3 -32.58 13.02 8.12
CA VAL A 3 -31.56 13.57 7.23
C VAL A 3 -31.91 13.08 5.81
N PRO A 4 -32.04 13.97 4.82
CA PRO A 4 -32.30 13.54 3.44
C PRO A 4 -31.16 12.63 3.00
N ARG A 5 -31.49 11.39 2.61
CA ARG A 5 -30.50 10.50 1.96
C ARG A 5 -30.19 11.10 0.59
N LEU A 6 -28.94 11.43 0.37
CA LEU A 6 -28.46 11.75 -0.97
C LEU A 6 -28.72 10.53 -1.87
N PRO A 7 -29.10 10.75 -3.14
CA PRO A 7 -29.23 9.65 -4.08
C PRO A 7 -27.90 8.89 -4.20
N PRO A 8 -27.93 7.57 -4.38
CA PRO A 8 -26.72 6.79 -4.60
C PRO A 8 -25.95 7.30 -5.83
N VAL A 9 -24.63 7.42 -5.72
CA VAL A 9 -23.77 7.78 -6.85
C VAL A 9 -23.34 6.49 -7.52
N PRO A 10 -23.70 6.25 -8.79
CA PRO A 10 -23.30 5.04 -9.50
C PRO A 10 -21.78 4.91 -9.53
N VAL A 11 -21.29 3.67 -9.40
CA VAL A 11 -19.88 3.35 -9.51
C VAL A 11 -19.43 3.44 -10.97
N ASP A 12 -18.36 4.16 -11.26
CA ASP A 12 -17.79 4.27 -12.60
C ASP A 12 -16.51 3.43 -12.71
N ALA A 13 -16.55 2.40 -13.54
CA ALA A 13 -15.42 1.51 -13.79
C ALA A 13 -14.52 1.94 -14.97
N SER A 14 -14.77 3.13 -15.56
CA SER A 14 -14.03 3.59 -16.75
C SER A 14 -12.54 3.78 -16.51
N THR A 15 -12.11 3.97 -15.26
CA THR A 15 -10.72 4.15 -14.87
C THR A 15 -9.97 2.84 -14.57
N VAL A 16 -10.62 1.68 -14.69
CA VAL A 16 -9.93 0.39 -14.53
C VAL A 16 -8.79 0.27 -15.54
N GLY A 17 -7.60 -0.10 -15.06
CA GLY A 17 -6.36 -0.14 -15.83
C GLY A 17 -5.56 1.17 -15.83
N LYS A 18 -6.09 2.27 -15.26
CA LYS A 18 -5.33 3.52 -15.09
C LYS A 18 -4.13 3.28 -14.18
N THR A 19 -2.97 3.76 -14.64
CA THR A 19 -1.70 3.69 -13.91
C THR A 19 -1.29 5.06 -13.40
N TYR A 20 -0.47 5.09 -12.35
CA TYR A 20 0.01 6.33 -11.74
C TYR A 20 1.53 6.41 -11.80
N PRO A 21 2.11 7.60 -11.79
CA PRO A 21 3.56 7.77 -11.79
C PRO A 21 4.18 6.98 -10.64
N PRO A 22 5.31 6.28 -10.88
CA PRO A 22 5.99 5.54 -9.85
C PRO A 22 6.49 6.46 -8.73
N PHE A 23 6.47 5.94 -7.52
CA PHE A 23 7.04 6.61 -6.35
C PHE A 23 8.29 5.85 -5.89
N VAL A 24 9.39 6.60 -5.67
CA VAL A 24 10.65 6.04 -5.16
C VAL A 24 10.79 6.39 -3.68
N TYR A 25 11.02 5.37 -2.86
CA TYR A 25 11.26 5.50 -1.42
C TYR A 25 12.64 4.99 -1.06
N GLU A 26 13.46 5.85 -0.46
CA GLU A 26 14.77 5.46 0.08
C GLU A 26 14.62 4.92 1.50
N VAL A 27 15.01 3.67 1.72
CA VAL A 27 14.81 2.96 2.98
C VAL A 27 15.93 3.30 3.97
N GLY A 28 15.61 4.16 4.93
CA GLY A 28 16.53 4.54 5.99
C GLY A 28 16.51 3.58 7.19
N ARG A 29 17.67 3.33 7.78
CA ARG A 29 17.81 2.48 8.98
C ARG A 29 16.98 3.00 10.16
N GLU A 30 16.99 4.30 10.38
CA GLU A 30 16.24 4.92 11.48
C GLU A 30 14.73 4.74 11.30
N LYS A 31 14.22 4.80 10.07
CA LYS A 31 12.80 4.57 9.80
C LYS A 31 12.41 3.12 10.03
N ILE A 32 13.27 2.15 9.70
CA ILE A 32 13.04 0.74 10.04
C ILE A 32 12.96 0.58 11.56
N ARG A 33 13.92 1.16 12.29
CA ARG A 33 13.96 1.10 13.76
C ARG A 33 12.72 1.72 14.41
N GLU A 34 12.33 2.91 13.96
CA GLU A 34 11.11 3.59 14.45
C GLU A 34 9.87 2.73 14.23
N TYR A 35 9.72 2.20 13.01
CA TYR A 35 8.58 1.35 12.67
C TYR A 35 8.57 0.07 13.49
N ALA A 36 9.69 -0.66 13.55
CA ALA A 36 9.80 -1.89 14.32
C ALA A 36 9.46 -1.67 15.79
N SER A 37 9.98 -0.60 16.39
CA SER A 37 9.66 -0.23 17.77
C SER A 37 8.19 0.09 17.95
N ALA A 38 7.57 0.82 17.01
CA ALA A 38 6.16 1.24 17.09
C ALA A 38 5.19 0.06 17.00
N VAL A 39 5.55 -1.00 16.28
CA VAL A 39 4.71 -2.21 16.16
C VAL A 39 5.08 -3.30 17.16
N GLY A 40 6.04 -3.04 18.06
CA GLY A 40 6.44 -3.98 19.11
C GLY A 40 7.32 -5.13 18.65
N GLU A 41 8.06 -4.94 17.55
CA GLU A 41 9.07 -5.91 17.13
C GLU A 41 10.25 -5.91 18.10
N ASP A 42 10.75 -7.10 18.41
CA ASP A 42 11.90 -7.32 19.28
C ASP A 42 13.03 -8.14 18.64
N ASN A 43 12.81 -8.61 17.39
CA ASN A 43 13.82 -9.37 16.68
C ASN A 43 15.03 -8.49 16.32
N PRO A 44 16.25 -8.86 16.79
CA PRO A 44 17.45 -8.07 16.55
C PRO A 44 17.75 -7.73 15.09
N VAL A 45 17.28 -8.52 14.13
CA VAL A 45 17.50 -8.29 12.68
C VAL A 45 16.95 -6.93 12.20
N HIS A 46 15.98 -6.36 12.92
CA HIS A 46 15.39 -5.05 12.61
C HIS A 46 16.14 -3.88 13.24
N PHE A 47 17.08 -4.14 14.14
CA PHE A 47 17.78 -3.13 14.95
C PHE A 47 19.30 -3.16 14.80
N ASP A 48 19.87 -4.36 14.65
CA ASP A 48 21.30 -4.59 14.66
C ASP A 48 21.80 -5.17 13.33
N ARG A 49 22.81 -4.51 12.77
CA ARG A 49 23.38 -4.88 11.46
C ARG A 49 24.08 -6.23 11.48
N GLU A 50 24.77 -6.55 12.57
CA GLU A 50 25.51 -7.80 12.72
C GLU A 50 24.53 -8.98 12.85
N ALA A 51 23.47 -8.79 13.65
CA ALA A 51 22.41 -9.77 13.78
C ALA A 51 21.72 -10.03 12.42
N ALA A 52 21.41 -8.97 11.67
CA ALA A 52 20.83 -9.09 10.35
C ALA A 52 21.73 -9.86 9.37
N ARG A 53 23.03 -9.53 9.34
CA ARG A 53 24.01 -10.22 8.49
C ARG A 53 24.21 -11.68 8.86
N THR A 54 24.24 -11.98 10.14
CA THR A 54 24.32 -13.37 10.65
C THR A 54 23.08 -14.17 10.23
N ALA A 55 21.92 -13.52 10.14
CA ALA A 55 20.67 -14.12 9.65
C ALA A 55 20.58 -14.20 8.11
N GLY A 56 21.59 -13.71 7.37
CA GLY A 56 21.67 -13.79 5.92
C GLY A 56 21.14 -12.57 5.17
N PHE A 57 20.79 -11.48 5.86
CA PHE A 57 20.35 -10.23 5.22
C PHE A 57 21.54 -9.33 4.89
N ARG A 58 21.38 -8.45 3.91
CA ARG A 58 22.45 -7.51 3.47
C ARG A 58 22.74 -6.44 4.51
N ASP A 59 21.74 -5.97 5.20
CA ASP A 59 21.77 -4.95 6.27
C ASP A 59 20.53 -5.14 7.16
N VAL A 60 20.29 -4.23 8.09
CA VAL A 60 19.06 -4.18 8.90
C VAL A 60 17.84 -4.36 7.98
N VAL A 61 17.03 -5.38 8.26
CA VAL A 61 15.88 -5.74 7.44
C VAL A 61 14.61 -5.10 7.98
N ALA A 62 13.78 -4.58 7.09
CA ALA A 62 12.49 -4.04 7.46
C ALA A 62 11.51 -5.16 7.86
N PRO A 63 10.67 -4.97 8.89
CA PRO A 63 9.57 -5.89 9.16
C PRO A 63 8.66 -6.02 7.94
N PRO A 64 8.03 -7.18 7.68
CA PRO A 64 7.22 -7.39 6.48
C PRO A 64 6.17 -6.29 6.25
N MET A 65 5.44 -5.89 7.29
CA MET A 65 4.41 -4.84 7.17
C MET A 65 4.96 -3.43 6.99
N PHE A 66 6.30 -3.23 7.00
CA PHE A 66 6.91 -1.96 6.60
C PHE A 66 6.54 -1.57 5.15
N VAL A 67 6.05 -2.52 4.37
CA VAL A 67 5.49 -2.28 3.03
C VAL A 67 4.50 -1.12 3.00
N VAL A 68 3.67 -0.94 4.03
CA VAL A 68 2.69 0.16 4.08
C VAL A 68 3.35 1.54 4.11
N VAL A 69 4.60 1.65 4.59
CA VAL A 69 5.34 2.93 4.64
C VAL A 69 5.71 3.41 3.24
N TYR A 70 6.20 2.51 2.37
CA TYR A 70 6.66 2.92 1.05
C TYR A 70 5.59 2.77 -0.05
N SER A 71 4.70 1.77 0.03
CA SER A 71 3.74 1.53 -1.03
C SER A 71 2.47 2.40 -0.93
N ALA A 72 2.05 2.78 0.26
CA ALA A 72 0.89 3.67 0.42
C ALA A 72 1.07 5.03 -0.26
N LEU A 73 2.31 5.52 -0.36
CA LEU A 73 2.64 6.79 -1.03
C LEU A 73 2.39 6.73 -2.55
N ALA A 74 2.52 5.54 -3.16
CA ALA A 74 2.20 5.33 -4.56
C ALA A 74 0.69 5.11 -4.79
N VAL A 75 0.00 4.48 -3.84
CA VAL A 75 -1.44 4.20 -3.94
C VAL A 75 -2.30 5.42 -3.62
N GLY A 76 -1.81 6.31 -2.74
CA GLY A 76 -2.52 7.52 -2.33
C GLY A 76 -3.07 8.36 -3.49
N PRO A 77 -2.27 8.70 -4.51
CA PRO A 77 -2.74 9.43 -5.68
C PRO A 77 -3.91 8.75 -6.41
N ALA A 78 -3.93 7.42 -6.47
CA ALA A 78 -5.03 6.67 -7.08
C ALA A 78 -6.32 6.78 -6.26
N VAL A 79 -6.23 6.72 -4.95
CA VAL A 79 -7.37 6.87 -4.03
C VAL A 79 -7.95 8.29 -4.09
N LEU A 80 -7.08 9.29 -4.28
CA LEU A 80 -7.46 10.71 -4.30
C LEU A 80 -7.82 11.22 -5.71
N ASP A 81 -7.71 10.38 -6.73
CA ASP A 81 -7.97 10.77 -8.11
C ASP A 81 -9.47 11.07 -8.32
N PRO A 82 -9.82 12.31 -8.73
CA PRO A 82 -11.20 12.67 -8.98
C PRO A 82 -11.85 11.88 -10.12
N ASP A 83 -11.07 11.36 -11.08
CA ASP A 83 -11.59 10.51 -12.15
C ASP A 83 -12.00 9.12 -11.63
N VAL A 84 -11.36 8.62 -10.58
CA VAL A 84 -11.78 7.39 -9.88
C VAL A 84 -13.06 7.62 -9.07
N GLY A 85 -13.23 8.83 -8.56
CA GLY A 85 -14.50 9.28 -8.00
C GLY A 85 -14.85 8.70 -6.62
N ILE A 86 -13.86 8.34 -5.81
CA ILE A 86 -14.10 7.83 -4.45
C ILE A 86 -14.68 8.93 -3.55
N ASN A 87 -15.84 8.66 -2.96
CA ASN A 87 -16.34 9.49 -1.86
C ASN A 87 -15.58 9.18 -0.56
N LEU A 88 -14.55 9.96 -0.29
CA LEU A 88 -13.65 9.76 0.86
C LEU A 88 -14.37 9.82 2.22
N MET A 89 -15.48 10.57 2.32
CA MET A 89 -16.25 10.68 3.56
C MET A 89 -17.00 9.38 3.90
N MET A 90 -17.26 8.56 2.89
CA MET A 90 -18.01 7.29 3.02
C MET A 90 -17.10 6.07 2.83
N MET A 91 -15.79 6.29 2.63
CA MET A 91 -14.81 5.24 2.37
C MET A 91 -14.31 4.63 3.67
N VAL A 92 -14.11 3.32 3.63
CA VAL A 92 -13.34 2.57 4.64
C VAL A 92 -12.32 1.69 3.93
N HIS A 93 -11.16 1.49 4.55
CA HIS A 93 -10.21 0.48 4.10
C HIS A 93 -10.80 -0.91 4.41
N GLY A 94 -11.16 -1.66 3.38
CA GLY A 94 -11.95 -2.88 3.51
C GLY A 94 -11.14 -4.17 3.46
N GLY A 95 -9.91 -4.12 2.89
CA GLY A 95 -9.06 -5.30 2.78
C GLY A 95 -7.67 -4.96 2.27
N GLN A 96 -6.72 -5.81 2.65
CA GLN A 96 -5.33 -5.72 2.25
C GLN A 96 -4.77 -7.13 2.03
N GLU A 97 -4.12 -7.33 0.88
CA GLU A 97 -3.40 -8.56 0.59
C GLU A 97 -1.99 -8.20 0.13
N PHE A 98 -1.00 -8.97 0.60
CA PHE A 98 0.39 -8.82 0.17
C PHE A 98 0.99 -10.18 -0.21
N ALA A 99 1.66 -10.21 -1.36
CA ALA A 99 2.57 -11.27 -1.74
C ALA A 99 4.00 -10.71 -1.63
N TRP A 100 4.77 -11.23 -0.67
CA TRP A 100 6.15 -10.79 -0.45
C TRP A 100 7.13 -11.53 -1.35
N GLY A 101 8.10 -10.79 -1.87
CA GLY A 101 9.25 -11.29 -2.61
C GLY A 101 10.55 -11.07 -1.83
N GLU A 102 11.49 -10.33 -2.42
CA GLU A 102 12.78 -10.03 -1.80
C GLU A 102 12.64 -9.17 -0.52
N PRO A 103 13.35 -9.53 0.58
CA PRO A 103 13.37 -8.72 1.78
C PRO A 103 13.90 -7.30 1.52
N VAL A 104 13.25 -6.31 2.13
CA VAL A 104 13.67 -4.92 2.08
C VAL A 104 14.65 -4.63 3.20
N CYS A 105 15.82 -4.10 2.85
CA CYS A 105 16.87 -3.75 3.80
C CYS A 105 17.15 -2.24 3.80
N SER A 106 17.78 -1.77 4.86
CA SER A 106 18.34 -0.42 4.92
C SER A 106 19.26 -0.16 3.73
N GLY A 107 19.11 0.98 3.07
CA GLY A 107 19.85 1.39 1.89
C GLY A 107 19.17 1.03 0.56
N ASP A 108 18.06 0.30 0.58
CA ASP A 108 17.30 0.04 -0.64
C ASP A 108 16.57 1.28 -1.13
N ALA A 109 16.48 1.43 -2.45
CA ALA A 109 15.59 2.36 -3.12
C ALA A 109 14.44 1.56 -3.73
N ILE A 110 13.25 1.70 -3.13
CA ILE A 110 12.06 0.96 -3.54
C ILE A 110 11.23 1.82 -4.48
N THR A 111 11.05 1.35 -5.71
CA THR A 111 10.15 1.96 -6.69
C THR A 111 8.81 1.22 -6.65
N THR A 112 7.73 1.93 -6.37
CA THR A 112 6.36 1.38 -6.35
C THR A 112 5.53 2.01 -7.44
N GLU A 113 4.90 1.17 -8.25
CA GLU A 113 3.88 1.53 -9.24
C GLU A 113 2.51 1.14 -8.71
N ALA A 114 1.50 1.97 -8.96
CA ALA A 114 0.12 1.70 -8.58
C ALA A 114 -0.82 1.78 -9.79
N SER A 115 -1.87 0.98 -9.77
CA SER A 115 -2.91 0.97 -10.80
C SER A 115 -4.28 0.69 -10.23
N VAL A 116 -5.32 1.10 -10.95
CA VAL A 116 -6.71 0.74 -10.66
C VAL A 116 -6.94 -0.68 -11.20
N LYS A 117 -7.13 -1.64 -10.31
CA LYS A 117 -7.29 -3.04 -10.67
C LYS A 117 -8.74 -3.40 -11.01
N GLU A 118 -9.66 -3.00 -10.14
CA GLU A 118 -11.10 -3.29 -10.29
C GLU A 118 -11.92 -2.19 -9.64
N ILE A 119 -13.08 -1.90 -10.22
CA ILE A 119 -14.14 -1.08 -9.61
C ILE A 119 -15.46 -1.78 -9.86
N TYR A 120 -16.21 -2.09 -8.81
CA TYR A 120 -17.50 -2.75 -8.92
C TYR A 120 -18.44 -2.39 -7.78
N GLU A 121 -19.75 -2.61 -7.99
CA GLU A 121 -20.77 -2.50 -6.96
C GLU A 121 -21.21 -3.89 -6.49
N ARG A 122 -21.41 -4.01 -5.20
CA ARG A 122 -22.03 -5.19 -4.59
C ARG A 122 -22.80 -4.78 -3.31
N ASP A 123 -24.05 -5.17 -3.22
CA ASP A 123 -24.93 -4.92 -2.06
C ASP A 123 -24.99 -3.44 -1.65
N GLY A 124 -25.08 -2.51 -2.63
CA GLY A 124 -25.16 -1.08 -2.42
C GLY A 124 -23.86 -0.47 -1.86
N ARG A 125 -22.72 -1.10 -2.14
CA ARG A 125 -21.38 -0.65 -1.78
C ARG A 125 -20.48 -0.68 -3.01
N GLY A 126 -19.74 0.41 -3.21
CA GLY A 126 -18.69 0.48 -4.23
C GLY A 126 -17.39 -0.12 -3.70
N TYR A 127 -16.78 -0.98 -4.48
CA TYR A 127 -15.48 -1.58 -4.21
C TYR A 127 -14.46 -1.00 -5.20
N TYR A 128 -13.44 -0.37 -4.66
CA TYR A 128 -12.34 0.22 -5.42
C TYR A 128 -11.06 -0.52 -5.05
N VAL A 129 -10.58 -1.33 -5.97
CA VAL A 129 -9.44 -2.21 -5.77
C VAL A 129 -8.24 -1.68 -6.54
N PHE A 130 -7.16 -1.42 -5.83
CA PHE A 130 -5.88 -1.00 -6.42
C PHE A 130 -4.85 -2.10 -6.31
N GLU A 131 -3.93 -2.15 -7.26
CA GLU A 131 -2.74 -2.97 -7.19
C GLU A 131 -1.52 -2.07 -7.04
N SER A 132 -0.57 -2.50 -6.20
CA SER A 132 0.76 -1.91 -6.12
C SER A 132 1.83 -2.97 -6.36
N VAL A 133 2.87 -2.61 -7.13
CA VAL A 133 4.03 -3.48 -7.36
C VAL A 133 5.27 -2.70 -6.99
N SER A 134 6.03 -3.22 -6.03
CA SER A 134 7.24 -2.59 -5.53
C SER A 134 8.48 -3.41 -5.90
N ARG A 135 9.52 -2.72 -6.37
CA ARG A 135 10.80 -3.32 -6.74
C ARG A 135 11.95 -2.56 -6.11
N ASN A 136 13.01 -3.29 -5.76
CA ASN A 136 14.25 -2.67 -5.31
C ASN A 136 15.07 -2.11 -6.51
N GLN A 137 16.22 -1.51 -6.22
CA GLN A 137 17.13 -0.92 -7.22
C GLN A 137 17.68 -1.94 -8.25
N ASP A 138 17.63 -3.23 -7.93
CA ASP A 138 18.06 -4.32 -8.81
C ASP A 138 16.92 -4.86 -9.67
N GLY A 139 15.72 -4.25 -9.57
CA GLY A 139 14.53 -4.66 -10.31
C GLY A 139 13.81 -5.89 -9.74
N GLN A 140 14.25 -6.40 -8.59
CA GLN A 140 13.61 -7.53 -7.93
C GLN A 140 12.32 -7.10 -7.23
N GLU A 141 11.25 -7.85 -7.42
CA GLU A 141 9.98 -7.57 -6.76
C GLU A 141 10.09 -7.85 -5.26
N THR A 142 9.80 -6.81 -4.47
CA THR A 142 9.81 -6.91 -3.00
C THR A 142 8.44 -7.23 -2.46
N VAL A 143 7.40 -6.69 -3.09
CA VAL A 143 6.01 -6.97 -2.72
C VAL A 143 5.04 -6.62 -3.86
N ARG A 144 3.97 -7.38 -3.93
CA ARG A 144 2.77 -7.05 -4.70
C ARG A 144 1.60 -6.92 -3.73
N GLY A 145 0.92 -5.78 -3.74
CA GLY A 145 -0.19 -5.47 -2.84
C GLY A 145 -1.51 -5.32 -3.57
N THR A 146 -2.59 -5.82 -2.97
CA THR A 146 -3.96 -5.53 -3.38
C THR A 146 -4.64 -4.75 -2.25
N TRP A 147 -5.18 -3.58 -2.61
CA TRP A 147 -5.75 -2.60 -1.68
C TRP A 147 -7.23 -2.44 -1.98
N THR A 148 -8.10 -2.87 -1.09
CA THR A 148 -9.55 -2.78 -1.27
C THR A 148 -10.13 -1.67 -0.41
N ASN A 149 -10.72 -0.67 -1.05
CA ASN A 149 -11.48 0.38 -0.40
C ASN A 149 -12.97 0.17 -0.67
N ILE A 150 -13.79 0.36 0.36
CA ILE A 150 -15.24 0.18 0.27
C ILE A 150 -15.92 1.52 0.54
N VAL A 151 -16.78 1.94 -0.38
CA VAL A 151 -17.58 3.16 -0.26
C VAL A 151 -19.04 2.77 -0.01
N ARG A 152 -19.65 3.36 0.99
CA ARG A 152 -21.06 3.12 1.35
C ARG A 152 -21.97 4.09 0.61
N GLY A 153 -23.18 3.61 0.26
CA GLY A 153 -24.23 4.47 -0.30
C GLY A 153 -24.00 4.84 -1.77
N VAL A 154 -23.49 3.89 -2.52
CA VAL A 154 -23.43 3.97 -3.99
C VAL A 154 -24.71 3.42 -4.62
#